data_11a568da049f843657e3c516a625f5c0
#
_entry.id   11a568da049f843657e3c516a625f5c0
#
_cell.length_a   1.000
_cell.length_b   1.000
_cell.length_c   1.000
_cell.angle_alpha   90.00
_cell.angle_beta   90.00
_cell.angle_gamma   90.00
#
_symmetry.space_group_name_H-M   'P 1'
#
loop_
_entity.id
_entity.type
_entity.pdbx_description
1 polymer ?
#
loop_
_entity_poly.entity_id
_entity_poly.type
_entity_poly.pdbx_seq_one_letter_code
_entity_poly.pdbx_strand_id
1 'polypeptide(L)'
;LFGNGAFHSVGTSSKSPFDAIVPATLTSALQEALGTDQVNAVLGEQVYAELGTTSGTTIVEGDIASVKANESSWQNSCNDAAIVVLSRAGGESTDAAMKTEEGRNYLALSSQEEDLMSYLKQQKEAGVFGSIIVLVNSEQAMELGWLDEYDVDACLVVGRPGAVGYTGIVNVLTGAANPSGRLVDTYASNSLSAPATVFAGENTQTWANLDWVENNDVDFGTDGSENNWIVYAEGIYVGYKYYETRYEDTVLKAGNADSTKGSSTGNAWNYADEVSFTFGDGLSYTTFEQKLDQVKYNAETDSYEAEVTVTNTGDVAGRDVVEFYAQTPYGDYEKENHVEKAAVQFVGMGKTKLLEPGASEKVTVSVDRYFLASYDTYGAEGYIMSAGDYYLAVGNSAHDALNNILAAKGYTAADGMDADGNADLTYTWNQEQLDTDSYRYSEENGTEVTNQFDFADLNYYGIDFTYLSRNDWDGTYPAMISVEMSEEMLKDMVANWYNSADYDTGETYTTGADNGIAFADLYYTDYDDEETWNAFLDQLTIEEMLTLLSDNDGYEAINSVGMPGMKRTDDNIGIGSLTCTGTDALIWVSEVTTSRTWNTERFTQR
;
A
#
# COMPACT_ATOMS: atom_id res chain seq x y z
N LEU A 1 18.48 14.69 -18.78
CA LEU A 1 17.50 13.72 -18.28
C LEU A 1 17.86 12.34 -18.82
N PHE A 2 17.75 11.31 -17.99
CA PHE A 2 18.12 9.93 -18.26
C PHE A 2 17.01 8.99 -17.79
N GLY A 3 17.04 7.75 -18.31
CA GLY A 3 16.06 6.72 -18.04
C GLY A 3 14.79 6.87 -18.89
N ASN A 4 14.24 5.73 -19.33
CA ASN A 4 13.03 5.71 -20.15
C ASN A 4 11.84 6.41 -19.46
N GLY A 5 11.71 6.25 -18.14
CA GLY A 5 10.65 6.89 -17.34
C GLY A 5 10.64 8.42 -17.39
N ALA A 6 11.76 9.08 -17.74
CA ALA A 6 11.81 10.53 -17.90
C ALA A 6 10.97 11.03 -19.11
N PHE A 7 10.74 10.15 -20.09
CA PHE A 7 10.05 10.45 -21.34
C PHE A 7 8.76 9.63 -21.51
N HIS A 8 8.71 8.44 -20.92
CA HIS A 8 7.60 7.50 -20.95
C HIS A 8 7.19 7.07 -19.52
N SER A 9 6.75 8.04 -18.71
CA SER A 9 6.40 7.78 -17.33
C SER A 9 5.15 6.92 -17.19
N VAL A 10 5.16 6.01 -16.23
CA VAL A 10 3.99 5.21 -15.85
C VAL A 10 2.97 6.11 -15.13
N GLY A 11 1.68 5.96 -15.47
CA GLY A 11 0.59 6.67 -14.82
C GLY A 11 0.43 8.15 -15.21
N THR A 12 1.06 8.59 -16.30
CA THR A 12 0.87 9.92 -16.87
C THR A 12 0.15 9.89 -18.21
N SER A 13 0.34 8.82 -18.97
CA SER A 13 -0.35 8.61 -20.23
C SER A 13 -1.71 8.01 -19.93
N SER A 14 -2.72 8.83 -19.86
CA SER A 14 -4.06 8.31 -19.98
C SER A 14 -4.30 7.88 -21.44
N LYS A 15 -5.07 6.83 -21.58
CA LYS A 15 -5.83 6.62 -22.83
C LYS A 15 -6.94 7.68 -22.94
N SER A 16 -6.78 8.81 -22.25
CA SER A 16 -7.75 9.88 -22.19
C SER A 16 -7.77 10.62 -23.51
N PRO A 17 -8.93 10.98 -24.03
CA PRO A 17 -9.10 11.77 -25.24
C PRO A 17 -8.67 13.23 -25.09
N PHE A 18 -7.71 13.53 -24.22
CA PHE A 18 -7.27 14.91 -23.91
C PHE A 18 -6.25 15.44 -24.90
N ASP A 19 -6.71 15.72 -26.10
CA ASP A 19 -5.97 16.64 -27.00
C ASP A 19 -6.00 18.10 -26.51
N ALA A 20 -6.87 18.42 -25.54
CA ALA A 20 -7.07 19.81 -25.07
C ALA A 20 -6.22 20.20 -23.84
N ILE A 21 -5.76 19.23 -23.05
CA ILE A 21 -4.87 19.48 -21.90
C ILE A 21 -3.55 18.77 -22.17
N VAL A 22 -2.51 19.52 -22.41
CA VAL A 22 -1.15 18.98 -22.54
C VAL A 22 -0.67 18.60 -21.13
N PRO A 23 -0.49 17.30 -20.83
CA PRO A 23 0.04 16.89 -19.55
C PRO A 23 1.42 17.51 -19.29
N ALA A 24 1.69 17.97 -18.07
CA ALA A 24 3.02 18.39 -17.68
C ALA A 24 3.95 17.17 -17.71
N THR A 25 4.93 17.16 -18.58
CA THR A 25 6.03 16.18 -18.54
C THR A 25 7.13 16.68 -17.60
N LEU A 26 8.01 15.78 -17.16
CA LEU A 26 9.19 16.18 -16.39
C LEU A 26 10.01 17.23 -17.15
N THR A 27 10.20 17.02 -18.46
CA THR A 27 10.92 17.97 -19.33
C THR A 27 10.26 19.35 -19.34
N SER A 28 8.94 19.43 -19.60
CA SER A 28 8.24 20.71 -19.70
C SER A 28 8.22 21.43 -18.34
N ALA A 29 8.00 20.72 -17.24
CA ALA A 29 8.00 21.30 -15.90
C ALA A 29 9.38 21.86 -15.48
N LEU A 30 10.45 21.11 -15.79
CA LEU A 30 11.82 21.59 -15.54
C LEU A 30 12.16 22.80 -16.43
N GLN A 31 11.77 22.80 -17.70
CA GLN A 31 12.00 23.93 -18.61
C GLN A 31 11.24 25.18 -18.19
N GLU A 32 10.03 25.04 -17.66
CA GLU A 32 9.26 26.14 -17.11
C GLU A 32 9.94 26.73 -15.86
N ALA A 33 10.46 25.88 -14.96
CA ALA A 33 11.07 26.31 -13.72
C ALA A 33 12.48 26.89 -13.88
N LEU A 34 13.30 26.30 -14.76
CA LEU A 34 14.73 26.59 -14.86
C LEU A 34 15.12 27.33 -16.16
N GLY A 35 14.27 27.29 -17.18
CA GLY A 35 14.56 27.77 -18.52
C GLY A 35 14.94 26.64 -19.49
N THR A 36 14.56 26.78 -20.74
CA THR A 36 14.72 25.74 -21.77
C THR A 36 16.18 25.36 -22.01
N ASP A 37 17.10 26.28 -21.92
CA ASP A 37 18.55 26.10 -22.14
C ASP A 37 19.24 25.40 -20.95
N GLN A 38 18.56 25.26 -19.81
CA GLN A 38 19.09 24.60 -18.61
C GLN A 38 18.71 23.10 -18.56
N VAL A 39 17.89 22.63 -19.48
CA VAL A 39 17.37 21.25 -19.48
C VAL A 39 17.78 20.54 -20.77
N ASN A 40 18.67 19.57 -20.65
CA ASN A 40 19.02 18.69 -21.76
C ASN A 40 18.09 17.48 -21.79
N ALA A 41 17.24 17.42 -22.80
CA ALA A 41 16.30 16.31 -23.04
C ALA A 41 16.57 15.59 -24.39
N VAL A 42 17.78 15.72 -24.91
CA VAL A 42 18.16 15.16 -26.24
C VAL A 42 17.90 13.66 -26.34
N LEU A 43 18.05 12.92 -25.26
CA LEU A 43 17.84 11.47 -25.23
C LEU A 43 16.37 11.09 -25.53
N GLY A 44 15.41 11.96 -25.22
CA GLY A 44 14.01 11.75 -25.55
C GLY A 44 13.79 11.52 -27.06
N GLU A 45 14.47 12.29 -27.92
CA GLU A 45 14.37 12.14 -29.36
C GLU A 45 15.36 11.10 -29.94
N GLN A 46 16.56 11.00 -29.36
CA GLN A 46 17.65 10.24 -29.96
C GLN A 46 17.71 8.78 -29.50
N VAL A 47 17.15 8.46 -28.32
CA VAL A 47 17.22 7.13 -27.70
C VAL A 47 15.83 6.59 -27.38
N TYR A 48 14.99 7.40 -26.75
CA TYR A 48 13.75 6.91 -26.14
C TYR A 48 12.50 7.09 -27.01
N ALA A 49 12.55 7.86 -28.12
CA ALA A 49 11.36 8.23 -28.92
C ALA A 49 10.52 7.03 -29.41
N GLU A 50 11.17 5.93 -29.75
CA GLU A 50 10.52 4.73 -30.29
C GLU A 50 10.31 3.64 -29.24
N LEU A 51 10.74 3.89 -27.98
CA LEU A 51 10.55 2.95 -26.89
C LEU A 51 9.14 3.11 -26.30
N GLY A 52 8.59 2.01 -25.79
CA GLY A 52 7.32 2.01 -25.09
C GLY A 52 7.45 2.37 -23.60
N THR A 53 6.32 2.35 -22.91
CA THR A 53 6.28 2.46 -21.45
C THR A 53 6.55 1.10 -20.80
N THR A 54 7.24 1.07 -19.67
CA THR A 54 7.37 -0.12 -18.83
C THR A 54 6.00 -0.69 -18.48
N SER A 55 5.85 -2.01 -18.57
CA SER A 55 4.62 -2.74 -18.24
C SER A 55 4.84 -3.67 -17.05
N GLY A 56 3.79 -4.32 -16.54
CA GLY A 56 3.88 -5.27 -15.42
C GLY A 56 4.81 -6.46 -15.64
N THR A 57 5.15 -6.78 -16.89
CA THR A 57 6.01 -7.91 -17.24
C THR A 57 7.35 -7.51 -17.86
N THR A 58 7.46 -6.27 -18.33
CA THR A 58 8.63 -5.82 -19.12
C THR A 58 9.12 -4.46 -18.67
N ILE A 59 10.38 -4.40 -18.24
CA ILE A 59 11.08 -3.14 -17.98
C ILE A 59 11.66 -2.64 -19.31
N VAL A 60 11.35 -1.40 -19.64
CA VAL A 60 11.83 -0.77 -20.87
C VAL A 60 12.91 0.27 -20.53
N GLU A 61 14.12 0.08 -21.06
CA GLU A 61 15.23 1.02 -20.90
C GLU A 61 16.06 1.08 -22.20
N GLY A 62 16.76 2.19 -22.39
CA GLY A 62 17.59 2.44 -23.56
C GLY A 62 18.93 1.70 -23.51
N ASP A 63 19.42 1.28 -24.68
CA ASP A 63 20.75 0.71 -24.81
C ASP A 63 21.84 1.73 -24.45
N ILE A 64 22.78 1.35 -23.61
CA ILE A 64 23.84 2.23 -23.09
C ILE A 64 24.77 2.77 -24.19
N ALA A 65 24.98 2.05 -25.27
CA ALA A 65 25.81 2.55 -26.38
C ALA A 65 25.10 3.70 -27.10
N SER A 66 23.80 3.63 -27.25
CA SER A 66 22.94 4.70 -27.79
C SER A 66 22.94 5.93 -26.89
N VAL A 67 22.89 5.75 -25.58
CA VAL A 67 23.01 6.85 -24.59
C VAL A 67 24.39 7.52 -24.76
N LYS A 68 25.50 6.77 -24.72
CA LYS A 68 26.87 7.28 -24.85
C LYS A 68 27.13 7.99 -26.17
N ALA A 69 26.46 7.62 -27.26
CA ALA A 69 26.58 8.32 -28.54
C ALA A 69 26.19 9.81 -28.49
N ASN A 70 25.41 10.21 -27.48
CA ASN A 70 24.94 11.57 -27.25
C ASN A 70 25.75 12.34 -26.18
N GLU A 71 26.83 11.76 -25.66
CA GLU A 71 27.63 12.29 -24.54
C GLU A 71 28.09 13.74 -24.73
N SER A 72 28.44 14.14 -25.96
CA SER A 72 28.86 15.51 -26.26
C SER A 72 27.81 16.57 -25.93
N SER A 73 26.56 16.21 -25.81
CA SER A 73 25.47 17.14 -25.54
C SER A 73 25.41 17.65 -24.09
N TRP A 74 26.01 16.90 -23.14
CA TRP A 74 26.03 17.30 -21.71
C TRP A 74 27.41 17.48 -21.11
N GLN A 75 28.49 17.19 -21.82
CA GLN A 75 29.87 17.34 -21.29
C GLN A 75 30.22 18.76 -20.85
N ASN A 76 29.62 19.79 -21.43
CA ASN A 76 29.95 21.18 -21.19
C ASN A 76 28.74 22.08 -20.87
N SER A 77 27.57 21.51 -20.72
CA SER A 77 26.32 22.22 -20.41
C SER A 77 25.28 21.29 -19.82
N CYS A 78 24.37 21.82 -18.99
CA CYS A 78 23.30 21.05 -18.33
C CYS A 78 23.86 19.84 -17.54
N ASN A 79 24.94 20.05 -16.82
CA ASN A 79 25.70 19.00 -16.15
C ASN A 79 25.81 19.20 -14.62
N ASP A 80 25.05 20.10 -14.04
CA ASP A 80 24.95 20.24 -12.57
C ASP A 80 24.38 18.96 -11.94
N ALA A 81 23.38 18.35 -12.59
CA ALA A 81 22.78 17.12 -12.13
C ALA A 81 22.36 16.19 -13.29
N ALA A 82 22.59 14.89 -13.12
CA ALA A 82 21.97 13.84 -13.91
C ALA A 82 20.67 13.40 -13.19
N ILE A 83 19.49 13.67 -13.78
CA ILE A 83 18.21 13.23 -13.24
C ILE A 83 17.78 11.96 -13.99
N VAL A 84 17.63 10.86 -13.28
CA VAL A 84 17.25 9.55 -13.79
C VAL A 84 15.86 9.18 -13.32
N VAL A 85 14.99 8.71 -14.23
CA VAL A 85 13.66 8.22 -13.85
C VAL A 85 13.56 6.73 -14.14
N LEU A 86 13.39 5.95 -13.08
CA LEU A 86 13.19 4.50 -13.14
C LEU A 86 11.70 4.20 -12.91
N SER A 87 11.12 3.39 -13.78
CA SER A 87 9.68 3.11 -13.76
C SER A 87 9.38 1.64 -13.54
N ARG A 88 8.36 1.36 -12.70
CA ARG A 88 7.72 0.05 -12.59
C ARG A 88 6.22 0.21 -12.70
N ALA A 89 5.58 -0.78 -13.33
CA ALA A 89 4.16 -0.84 -13.51
C ALA A 89 3.60 -2.16 -12.99
N GLY A 90 2.37 -2.14 -12.63
CA GLY A 90 1.56 -3.28 -12.22
C GLY A 90 0.17 -2.79 -11.88
N GLY A 91 -0.83 -3.63 -12.00
CA GLY A 91 -2.22 -3.28 -11.73
C GLY A 91 -3.16 -4.38 -12.20
N GLU A 92 -4.44 -4.12 -12.13
CA GLU A 92 -5.49 -5.04 -12.57
C GLU A 92 -5.23 -5.57 -13.98
N SER A 93 -5.38 -6.86 -14.19
CA SER A 93 -5.13 -7.57 -15.45
C SER A 93 -3.69 -7.48 -15.98
N THR A 94 -2.77 -6.87 -15.24
CA THR A 94 -1.36 -6.71 -15.64
C THR A 94 -0.51 -6.67 -14.37
N ASP A 95 -0.52 -7.73 -13.59
CA ASP A 95 0.27 -7.85 -12.36
C ASP A 95 1.75 -7.60 -12.62
N ALA A 96 2.42 -7.02 -11.64
CA ALA A 96 3.87 -6.97 -11.63
C ALA A 96 4.43 -8.39 -11.55
N ALA A 97 5.23 -8.79 -12.53
CA ALA A 97 5.90 -10.07 -12.51
C ALA A 97 6.80 -10.21 -11.27
N MET A 98 6.97 -11.41 -10.75
CA MET A 98 7.96 -11.65 -9.71
C MET A 98 9.38 -11.51 -10.28
N LYS A 99 9.57 -12.00 -11.50
CA LYS A 99 10.87 -11.94 -12.21
C LYS A 99 10.70 -11.52 -13.66
N THR A 100 11.70 -10.82 -14.14
CA THR A 100 11.84 -10.50 -15.57
C THR A 100 12.21 -11.74 -16.38
N GLU A 101 12.14 -11.66 -17.73
CA GLU A 101 12.64 -12.70 -18.63
C GLU A 101 14.12 -13.05 -18.40
N GLU A 102 14.93 -12.11 -17.91
CA GLU A 102 16.33 -12.32 -17.53
C GLU A 102 16.49 -13.10 -16.21
N GLY A 103 15.41 -13.40 -15.51
CA GLY A 103 15.40 -14.08 -14.21
C GLY A 103 15.77 -13.19 -13.02
N ARG A 104 15.84 -11.87 -13.20
CA ARG A 104 16.03 -10.88 -12.14
C ARG A 104 14.70 -10.56 -11.46
N ASN A 105 14.73 -10.14 -10.20
CA ASN A 105 13.52 -9.60 -9.57
C ASN A 105 13.01 -8.40 -10.37
N TYR A 106 11.70 -8.35 -10.62
CA TYR A 106 11.10 -7.26 -11.39
C TYR A 106 11.28 -5.90 -10.72
N LEU A 107 11.30 -5.88 -9.39
CA LEU A 107 11.47 -4.64 -8.61
C LEU A 107 12.96 -4.25 -8.40
N ALA A 108 13.91 -5.09 -8.81
CA ALA A 108 15.34 -4.74 -8.88
C ALA A 108 15.66 -3.95 -10.16
N LEU A 109 16.88 -3.46 -10.28
CA LEU A 109 17.36 -2.87 -11.53
C LEU A 109 17.46 -3.95 -12.64
N SER A 110 17.00 -3.61 -13.86
CA SER A 110 17.32 -4.38 -15.05
C SER A 110 18.81 -4.25 -15.43
N SER A 111 19.30 -5.13 -16.31
CA SER A 111 20.68 -5.03 -16.78
C SER A 111 20.98 -3.70 -17.48
N GLN A 112 20.02 -3.16 -18.23
CA GLN A 112 20.17 -1.87 -18.90
C GLN A 112 20.17 -0.70 -17.91
N GLU A 113 19.34 -0.76 -16.87
CA GLU A 113 19.33 0.26 -15.80
C GLU A 113 20.65 0.22 -15.01
N GLU A 114 21.20 -0.96 -14.70
CA GLU A 114 22.53 -1.10 -14.08
C GLU A 114 23.65 -0.50 -14.95
N ASP A 115 23.62 -0.76 -16.25
CA ASP A 115 24.57 -0.18 -17.20
C ASP A 115 24.48 1.35 -17.24
N LEU A 116 23.25 1.89 -17.19
CA LEU A 116 23.00 3.33 -17.12
C LEU A 116 23.54 3.93 -15.81
N MET A 117 23.21 3.34 -14.67
CA MET A 117 23.67 3.83 -13.37
C MET A 117 25.19 3.73 -13.23
N SER A 118 25.79 2.64 -13.68
CA SER A 118 27.26 2.47 -13.73
C SER A 118 27.93 3.56 -14.58
N TYR A 119 27.34 3.89 -15.73
CA TYR A 119 27.84 4.95 -16.58
C TYR A 119 27.74 6.33 -15.91
N LEU A 120 26.60 6.64 -15.30
CA LEU A 120 26.40 7.93 -14.64
C LEU A 120 27.34 8.11 -13.44
N LYS A 121 27.58 7.05 -12.66
CA LYS A 121 28.60 7.05 -11.59
C LYS A 121 29.99 7.39 -12.16
N GLN A 122 30.40 6.73 -13.25
CA GLN A 122 31.69 7.02 -13.89
C GLN A 122 31.77 8.48 -14.37
N GLN A 123 30.68 9.05 -14.91
CA GLN A 123 30.63 10.45 -15.34
C GLN A 123 30.72 11.41 -14.14
N LYS A 124 30.09 11.10 -13.02
CA LYS A 124 30.19 11.87 -11.77
C LYS A 124 31.61 11.82 -11.21
N GLU A 125 32.22 10.63 -11.13
CA GLU A 125 33.61 10.44 -10.69
C GLU A 125 34.61 11.19 -11.59
N ALA A 126 34.31 11.30 -12.89
CA ALA A 126 35.09 12.09 -13.83
C ALA A 126 34.83 13.60 -13.74
N GLY A 127 33.93 14.05 -12.90
CA GLY A 127 33.57 15.44 -12.70
C GLY A 127 32.74 16.04 -13.84
N VAL A 128 32.05 15.20 -14.63
CA VAL A 128 31.12 15.66 -15.68
C VAL A 128 29.80 16.09 -15.01
N PHE A 129 29.23 15.29 -14.12
CA PHE A 129 28.05 15.64 -13.35
C PHE A 129 28.42 16.02 -11.91
N GLY A 130 27.73 17.04 -11.36
CA GLY A 130 27.86 17.42 -9.96
C GLY A 130 27.10 16.49 -9.02
N SER A 131 25.96 15.96 -9.47
CA SER A 131 25.14 15.04 -8.70
C SER A 131 24.33 14.08 -9.57
N ILE A 132 23.90 12.96 -8.96
CA ILE A 132 22.94 12.00 -9.52
C ILE A 132 21.67 12.04 -8.67
N ILE A 133 20.53 12.30 -9.31
CA ILE A 133 19.21 12.34 -8.67
C ILE A 133 18.34 11.28 -9.30
N VAL A 134 17.78 10.37 -8.49
CA VAL A 134 16.89 9.31 -8.94
C VAL A 134 15.44 9.66 -8.60
N LEU A 135 14.55 9.54 -9.57
CA LEU A 135 13.10 9.62 -9.39
C LEU A 135 12.51 8.22 -9.60
N VAL A 136 11.84 7.69 -8.59
CA VAL A 136 11.18 6.38 -8.63
C VAL A 136 9.72 6.57 -9.04
N ASN A 137 9.42 6.28 -10.31
CA ASN A 137 8.08 6.31 -10.88
C ASN A 137 7.44 4.93 -10.75
N SER A 138 7.10 4.56 -9.52
CA SER A 138 6.51 3.27 -9.16
C SER A 138 5.60 3.41 -7.96
N GLU A 139 4.50 2.68 -7.95
CA GLU A 139 3.66 2.48 -6.76
C GLU A 139 4.16 1.31 -5.93
N GLN A 140 4.77 0.31 -6.56
CA GLN A 140 5.42 -0.81 -5.90
C GLN A 140 6.74 -0.36 -5.25
N ALA A 141 7.08 -0.98 -4.12
CA ALA A 141 8.33 -0.73 -3.40
C ALA A 141 9.50 -1.39 -4.14
N MET A 142 10.19 -0.62 -5.00
CA MET A 142 11.40 -1.07 -5.70
C MET A 142 12.53 -1.38 -4.71
N GLU A 143 13.39 -2.33 -5.07
CA GLU A 143 14.64 -2.57 -4.36
C GLU A 143 15.56 -1.36 -4.54
N LEU A 144 15.88 -0.66 -3.46
CA LEU A 144 16.67 0.59 -3.48
C LEU A 144 18.01 0.48 -2.73
N GLY A 145 18.42 -0.70 -2.31
CA GLY A 145 19.69 -0.92 -1.61
C GLY A 145 20.95 -0.56 -2.42
N TRP A 146 20.82 -0.38 -3.73
CA TRP A 146 21.88 -0.01 -4.65
C TRP A 146 22.23 1.49 -4.71
N LEU A 147 21.42 2.36 -4.06
CA LEU A 147 21.63 3.81 -4.15
C LEU A 147 23.05 4.25 -3.76
N ASP A 148 23.58 3.71 -2.68
CA ASP A 148 24.96 3.99 -2.24
C ASP A 148 26.00 3.41 -3.19
N GLU A 149 25.75 2.23 -3.78
CA GLU A 149 26.65 1.61 -4.75
C GLU A 149 26.91 2.50 -5.95
N TYR A 150 25.86 3.19 -6.44
CA TYR A 150 25.97 4.10 -7.59
C TYR A 150 26.20 5.56 -7.21
N ASP A 151 26.54 5.87 -5.95
CA ASP A 151 26.84 7.21 -5.46
C ASP A 151 25.73 8.22 -5.79
N VAL A 152 24.48 7.81 -5.53
CA VAL A 152 23.28 8.64 -5.74
C VAL A 152 23.18 9.67 -4.62
N ASP A 153 23.04 10.96 -4.97
CA ASP A 153 22.98 12.06 -4.01
C ASP A 153 21.58 12.29 -3.47
N ALA A 154 20.54 11.97 -4.24
CA ALA A 154 19.15 12.11 -3.83
C ALA A 154 18.25 11.10 -4.55
N CYS A 155 17.26 10.58 -3.81
CA CYS A 155 16.22 9.74 -4.34
C CYS A 155 14.85 10.26 -3.92
N LEU A 156 13.91 10.39 -4.88
CA LEU A 156 12.55 10.83 -4.64
C LEU A 156 11.57 9.82 -5.20
N VAL A 157 10.74 9.24 -4.36
CA VAL A 157 9.64 8.35 -4.78
C VAL A 157 8.47 9.22 -5.24
N VAL A 158 8.22 9.22 -6.54
CA VAL A 158 7.22 10.08 -7.18
C VAL A 158 5.90 9.36 -7.49
N GLY A 159 5.87 8.04 -7.43
CA GLY A 159 4.68 7.23 -7.72
C GLY A 159 4.12 7.49 -9.11
N ARG A 160 2.80 7.54 -9.23
CA ARG A 160 2.09 7.93 -10.47
C ARG A 160 1.63 9.38 -10.37
N PRO A 161 2.34 10.32 -10.99
CA PRO A 161 2.12 11.75 -10.77
C PRO A 161 0.86 12.33 -11.45
N GLY A 162 0.16 11.57 -12.28
CA GLY A 162 -0.99 12.08 -13.05
C GLY A 162 -0.60 13.18 -14.04
N ALA A 163 -1.61 13.90 -14.54
CA ALA A 163 -1.42 14.86 -15.64
C ALA A 163 -0.60 16.12 -15.27
N VAL A 164 -0.56 16.49 -13.99
CA VAL A 164 0.08 17.75 -13.54
C VAL A 164 1.10 17.58 -12.41
N GLY A 165 1.32 16.38 -11.91
CA GLY A 165 2.14 16.13 -10.73
C GLY A 165 3.62 16.49 -10.91
N TYR A 166 4.14 16.48 -12.12
CA TYR A 166 5.53 16.87 -12.37
C TYR A 166 5.85 18.31 -11.98
N THR A 167 4.88 19.21 -12.00
CA THR A 167 5.08 20.57 -11.47
C THR A 167 5.38 20.55 -9.97
N GLY A 168 4.68 19.70 -9.21
CA GLY A 168 4.96 19.52 -7.77
C GLY A 168 6.33 18.89 -7.51
N ILE A 169 6.69 17.86 -8.29
CA ILE A 169 8.00 17.20 -8.20
C ILE A 169 9.13 18.21 -8.47
N VAL A 170 9.00 19.02 -9.51
CA VAL A 170 10.00 20.07 -9.84
C VAL A 170 10.09 21.14 -8.75
N ASN A 171 8.98 21.49 -8.10
CA ASN A 171 9.02 22.41 -6.94
C ASN A 171 9.84 21.81 -5.78
N VAL A 172 9.79 20.51 -5.55
CA VAL A 172 10.65 19.83 -4.57
C VAL A 172 12.11 19.87 -5.06
N LEU A 173 12.41 19.45 -6.28
CA LEU A 173 13.77 19.41 -6.83
C LEU A 173 14.46 20.77 -6.82
N THR A 174 13.71 21.86 -6.97
CA THR A 174 14.25 23.23 -7.00
C THR A 174 14.24 23.93 -5.63
N GLY A 175 13.71 23.26 -4.59
CA GLY A 175 13.56 23.85 -3.25
C GLY A 175 12.41 24.85 -3.13
N ALA A 176 11.56 25.01 -4.15
CA ALA A 176 10.36 25.86 -4.08
C ALA A 176 9.29 25.25 -3.14
N ALA A 177 9.35 23.95 -2.90
CA ALA A 177 8.57 23.26 -1.90
C ALA A 177 9.46 22.36 -1.04
N ASN A 178 9.24 22.35 0.28
CA ASN A 178 9.91 21.44 1.19
C ASN A 178 9.11 20.12 1.24
N PRO A 179 9.74 18.95 0.96
CA PRO A 179 9.05 17.66 1.04
C PRO A 179 8.65 17.35 2.48
N SER A 180 7.49 16.72 2.63
CA SER A 180 6.96 16.26 3.92
C SER A 180 6.17 14.94 3.78
N GLY A 181 6.40 14.22 2.69
CA GLY A 181 5.89 12.88 2.47
C GLY A 181 6.67 11.83 3.27
N ARG A 182 6.04 10.67 3.45
CA ARG A 182 6.63 9.49 4.07
C ARG A 182 6.31 8.26 3.24
N LEU A 183 7.16 7.25 3.32
CA LEU A 183 6.92 5.96 2.69
C LEU A 183 5.72 5.26 3.34
N VAL A 184 4.94 4.57 2.53
CA VAL A 184 3.77 3.77 2.96
C VAL A 184 4.02 2.28 2.82
N ASP A 185 5.25 1.90 2.54
CA ASP A 185 5.74 0.53 2.41
C ASP A 185 7.13 0.39 3.03
N THR A 186 7.51 -0.86 3.33
CA THR A 186 8.91 -1.23 3.58
C THR A 186 9.58 -1.52 2.24
N TYR A 187 10.69 -0.87 1.99
CA TYR A 187 11.53 -1.10 0.79
C TYR A 187 12.59 -2.15 1.12
N ALA A 188 12.29 -3.39 0.78
CA ALA A 188 13.19 -4.50 1.02
C ALA A 188 14.42 -4.47 0.10
N SER A 189 15.54 -5.00 0.56
CA SER A 189 16.75 -5.19 -0.27
C SER A 189 16.56 -6.28 -1.32
N ASN A 190 15.66 -7.26 -1.04
CA ASN A 190 15.21 -8.28 -1.98
C ASN A 190 13.69 -8.42 -1.86
N SER A 191 12.97 -7.98 -2.86
CA SER A 191 11.50 -7.97 -2.88
C SER A 191 10.85 -9.36 -2.81
N LEU A 192 11.61 -10.42 -3.08
CA LEU A 192 11.14 -11.81 -3.05
C LEU A 192 11.58 -12.59 -1.80
N SER A 193 12.21 -11.94 -0.81
CA SER A 193 12.64 -12.61 0.44
C SER A 193 11.55 -12.68 1.50
N ALA A 194 10.49 -11.88 1.38
CA ALA A 194 9.39 -11.87 2.34
C ALA A 194 8.55 -13.16 2.29
N PRO A 195 8.03 -13.65 3.44
CA PRO A 195 7.22 -14.87 3.48
C PRO A 195 5.94 -14.77 2.64
N ALA A 196 5.35 -13.58 2.49
CA ALA A 196 4.17 -13.33 1.67
C ALA A 196 4.40 -13.67 0.18
N THR A 197 5.64 -13.71 -0.30
CA THR A 197 5.93 -14.02 -1.71
C THR A 197 5.93 -15.53 -2.02
N VAL A 198 5.89 -16.39 -0.99
CA VAL A 198 6.00 -17.84 -1.18
C VAL A 198 4.81 -18.41 -1.94
N PHE A 199 3.59 -17.93 -1.68
CA PHE A 199 2.36 -18.38 -2.34
C PHE A 199 1.69 -17.29 -3.18
N ALA A 200 2.36 -16.17 -3.47
CA ALA A 200 1.79 -15.06 -4.23
C ALA A 200 2.15 -15.10 -5.71
N GLY A 201 1.34 -14.43 -6.52
CA GLY A 201 1.60 -14.19 -7.94
C GLY A 201 1.85 -15.48 -8.73
N GLU A 202 3.00 -15.55 -9.40
CA GLU A 202 3.41 -16.70 -10.23
C GLU A 202 3.65 -17.99 -9.42
N ASN A 203 3.69 -17.91 -8.09
CA ASN A 203 3.80 -19.06 -7.18
C ASN A 203 2.45 -19.66 -6.80
N THR A 204 1.36 -19.26 -7.45
CA THR A 204 0.05 -19.90 -7.32
C THR A 204 0.16 -21.40 -7.56
N GLN A 205 -0.42 -22.19 -6.65
CA GLN A 205 -0.31 -23.66 -6.69
C GLN A 205 -1.46 -24.27 -7.48
N THR A 206 -1.16 -25.35 -8.20
CA THR A 206 -2.19 -26.21 -8.85
C THR A 206 -2.54 -27.36 -7.93
N TRP A 207 -3.83 -27.75 -7.90
CA TRP A 207 -4.28 -28.91 -7.13
C TRP A 207 -3.54 -30.18 -7.56
N ALA A 208 -3.08 -30.98 -6.60
CA ALA A 208 -2.36 -32.22 -6.89
C ALA A 208 -3.23 -33.27 -7.61
N ASN A 209 -4.55 -33.19 -7.45
CA ASN A 209 -5.54 -34.03 -8.10
C ASN A 209 -6.36 -33.26 -9.15
N LEU A 210 -5.70 -32.44 -9.97
CA LEU A 210 -6.34 -31.57 -10.96
C LEU A 210 -7.33 -32.32 -11.87
N ASP A 211 -6.97 -33.52 -12.36
CA ASP A 211 -7.87 -34.34 -13.18
C ASP A 211 -9.20 -34.66 -12.47
N TRP A 212 -9.16 -34.81 -11.13
CA TRP A 212 -10.37 -35.02 -10.35
C TRP A 212 -11.18 -33.74 -10.22
N VAL A 213 -10.54 -32.61 -9.98
CA VAL A 213 -11.17 -31.26 -9.90
C VAL A 213 -11.91 -30.99 -11.20
N GLU A 214 -11.24 -31.07 -12.35
CA GLU A 214 -11.82 -30.84 -13.68
C GLU A 214 -13.01 -31.76 -14.01
N ASN A 215 -13.02 -33.00 -13.50
CA ASN A 215 -14.12 -33.95 -13.74
C ASN A 215 -15.30 -33.83 -12.76
N ASN A 216 -15.11 -33.11 -11.64
CA ASN A 216 -16.15 -32.92 -10.63
C ASN A 216 -16.52 -31.44 -10.48
N ASP A 217 -15.97 -30.62 -11.35
CA ASP A 217 -16.21 -29.19 -11.42
C ASP A 217 -17.71 -28.88 -11.59
N VAL A 218 -18.17 -27.94 -10.80
CA VAL A 218 -19.49 -27.33 -10.92
C VAL A 218 -19.29 -26.01 -11.61
N ASP A 219 -19.04 -26.03 -12.91
CA ASP A 219 -18.96 -24.88 -13.84
C ASP A 219 -18.70 -23.48 -13.16
N PHE A 220 -17.50 -23.30 -12.62
CA PHE A 220 -17.08 -22.03 -12.02
C PHE A 220 -16.88 -20.88 -13.05
N GLY A 221 -17.10 -21.18 -14.30
CA GLY A 221 -16.78 -20.30 -15.42
C GLY A 221 -15.70 -20.91 -16.31
N THR A 222 -15.27 -20.19 -17.30
CA THR A 222 -14.48 -20.72 -18.42
C THR A 222 -13.00 -20.37 -18.34
N ASP A 223 -12.50 -19.82 -17.25
CA ASP A 223 -11.12 -19.33 -17.17
C ASP A 223 -10.13 -20.30 -16.49
N GLY A 224 -10.61 -21.38 -15.88
CA GLY A 224 -9.78 -22.39 -15.22
C GLY A 224 -9.15 -21.89 -13.92
N SER A 225 -9.69 -20.84 -13.30
CA SER A 225 -9.19 -20.28 -12.03
C SER A 225 -9.34 -21.26 -10.86
N GLU A 226 -10.31 -22.15 -10.90
CA GLU A 226 -10.55 -23.25 -9.95
C GLU A 226 -9.41 -24.28 -9.89
N ASN A 227 -8.55 -24.29 -10.90
CA ASN A 227 -7.43 -25.22 -10.97
C ASN A 227 -6.28 -24.84 -10.02
N ASN A 228 -6.31 -23.63 -9.51
CA ASN A 228 -5.27 -23.06 -8.68
C ASN A 228 -5.76 -22.74 -7.28
N TRP A 229 -4.81 -22.67 -6.36
CA TRP A 229 -5.06 -22.24 -5.00
C TRP A 229 -3.88 -21.45 -4.46
N ILE A 230 -4.15 -20.58 -3.48
CA ILE A 230 -3.16 -19.87 -2.69
C ILE A 230 -3.50 -19.99 -1.21
N VAL A 231 -2.53 -19.75 -0.36
CA VAL A 231 -2.72 -19.64 1.09
C VAL A 231 -1.91 -18.48 1.64
N TYR A 232 -2.49 -17.70 2.53
CA TYR A 232 -1.81 -16.61 3.24
C TYR A 232 -1.01 -17.18 4.42
N ALA A 233 0.01 -17.98 4.09
CA ALA A 233 0.84 -18.71 5.06
C ALA A 233 1.61 -17.79 6.01
N GLU A 234 1.86 -16.56 5.60
CA GLU A 234 2.51 -15.50 6.38
C GLU A 234 1.61 -14.90 7.47
N GLY A 235 0.29 -15.09 7.38
CA GLY A 235 -0.67 -14.50 8.32
C GLY A 235 -0.56 -12.98 8.38
N ILE A 236 -0.35 -12.42 9.58
CA ILE A 236 -0.23 -10.97 9.79
C ILE A 236 1.15 -10.38 9.40
N TYR A 237 2.12 -11.24 9.07
CA TYR A 237 3.52 -10.82 8.86
C TYR A 237 3.76 -10.36 7.42
N VAL A 238 3.18 -9.21 7.08
CA VAL A 238 3.30 -8.53 5.77
C VAL A 238 3.95 -7.16 5.97
N GLY A 239 4.84 -6.76 5.05
CA GLY A 239 5.51 -5.47 5.07
C GLY A 239 6.25 -5.22 6.38
N TYR A 240 6.14 -4.00 6.96
CA TYR A 240 6.84 -3.64 8.20
C TYR A 240 6.48 -4.58 9.37
N LYS A 241 5.27 -5.15 9.42
CA LYS A 241 4.90 -6.09 10.49
C LYS A 241 5.80 -7.33 10.50
N TYR A 242 6.23 -7.80 9.32
CA TYR A 242 7.21 -8.88 9.23
C TYR A 242 8.61 -8.44 9.66
N TYR A 243 9.14 -7.41 9.01
CA TYR A 243 10.54 -7.01 9.21
C TYR A 243 10.79 -6.52 10.63
N GLU A 244 9.92 -5.66 11.16
CA GLU A 244 10.06 -5.11 12.51
C GLU A 244 9.85 -6.18 13.59
N THR A 245 8.92 -7.11 13.41
CA THR A 245 8.70 -8.17 14.40
C THR A 245 9.90 -9.11 14.46
N ARG A 246 10.44 -9.47 13.32
CA ARG A 246 11.61 -10.33 13.26
C ARG A 246 12.86 -9.64 13.82
N TYR A 247 13.00 -8.33 13.58
CA TYR A 247 14.05 -7.53 14.22
C TYR A 247 13.91 -7.53 15.74
N GLU A 248 12.73 -7.25 16.29
CA GLU A 248 12.52 -7.35 17.74
C GLU A 248 12.97 -8.72 18.28
N ASP A 249 12.54 -9.80 17.61
CA ASP A 249 12.86 -11.15 18.06
C ASP A 249 14.36 -11.48 17.96
N THR A 250 15.13 -10.85 17.04
CA THR A 250 16.59 -10.95 17.03
C THR A 250 17.22 -10.25 18.24
N VAL A 251 16.73 -9.08 18.63
CA VAL A 251 17.16 -8.35 19.83
C VAL A 251 16.83 -9.14 21.10
N LEU A 252 15.62 -9.72 21.15
CA LEU A 252 15.15 -10.56 22.26
C LEU A 252 15.80 -11.94 22.29
N LYS A 253 16.50 -12.36 21.23
CA LYS A 253 17.05 -13.72 21.03
C LYS A 253 15.98 -14.80 21.15
N ALA A 254 14.82 -14.55 20.52
CA ALA A 254 13.63 -15.38 20.58
C ALA A 254 13.29 -15.97 19.19
N GLY A 255 12.53 -17.05 19.19
CA GLY A 255 11.86 -17.59 18.01
C GLY A 255 12.77 -18.00 16.85
N ASN A 256 14.05 -18.28 17.06
CA ASN A 256 15.03 -18.56 15.99
C ASN A 256 15.04 -17.45 14.89
N ALA A 257 14.89 -16.19 15.31
CA ALA A 257 14.72 -15.06 14.38
C ALA A 257 15.96 -14.82 13.49
N ASP A 258 17.15 -15.23 13.92
CA ASP A 258 18.40 -15.21 13.16
C ASP A 258 18.56 -16.37 12.16
N SER A 259 17.54 -17.22 12.00
CA SER A 259 17.51 -18.28 10.98
C SER A 259 17.81 -17.75 9.58
N THR A 260 18.40 -18.59 8.73
CA THR A 260 18.67 -18.25 7.31
C THR A 260 17.43 -18.27 6.44
N LYS A 261 16.29 -18.75 6.94
CA LYS A 261 15.01 -18.75 6.20
C LYS A 261 14.56 -17.30 5.93
N GLY A 262 14.20 -17.01 4.69
CA GLY A 262 13.79 -15.66 4.28
C GLY A 262 14.91 -14.61 4.34
N SER A 263 16.17 -15.02 4.46
CA SER A 263 17.31 -14.10 4.34
C SER A 263 17.65 -13.87 2.87
N SER A 264 17.78 -12.62 2.48
CA SER A 264 18.16 -12.19 1.12
C SER A 264 19.61 -12.55 0.80
N THR A 265 20.47 -12.66 1.81
CA THR A 265 21.90 -12.97 1.67
C THR A 265 22.22 -14.45 1.83
N GLY A 266 21.27 -15.26 2.31
CA GLY A 266 21.48 -16.68 2.65
C GLY A 266 22.31 -16.90 3.93
N ASN A 267 22.70 -15.83 4.63
CA ASN A 267 23.33 -15.87 5.96
C ASN A 267 22.26 -15.79 7.06
N ALA A 268 22.69 -15.71 8.31
CA ALA A 268 21.80 -15.37 9.42
C ALA A 268 21.03 -14.08 9.10
N TRP A 269 19.72 -14.12 9.32
CA TRP A 269 18.87 -12.98 9.04
C TRP A 269 19.28 -11.76 9.87
N ASN A 270 19.38 -10.61 9.24
CA ASN A 270 19.78 -9.35 9.85
C ASN A 270 18.98 -8.22 9.21
N TYR A 271 18.35 -7.39 10.01
CA TYR A 271 17.48 -6.29 9.53
C TYR A 271 18.16 -5.37 8.52
N ALA A 272 19.41 -4.97 8.77
CA ALA A 272 20.15 -4.08 7.90
C ALA A 272 20.47 -4.68 6.50
N ASP A 273 20.50 -6.00 6.38
CA ASP A 273 20.69 -6.69 5.11
C ASP A 273 19.36 -6.81 4.33
N GLU A 274 18.23 -6.77 5.03
CA GLU A 274 16.90 -7.05 4.46
C GLU A 274 16.08 -5.80 4.12
N VAL A 275 16.31 -4.67 4.81
CA VAL A 275 15.52 -3.44 4.67
C VAL A 275 16.40 -2.28 4.25
N SER A 276 16.07 -1.68 3.12
CA SER A 276 16.74 -0.46 2.62
C SER A 276 16.11 0.80 3.20
N PHE A 277 14.77 0.85 3.24
CA PHE A 277 13.98 1.94 3.86
C PHE A 277 12.72 1.36 4.50
N THR A 278 12.41 1.83 5.69
CA THR A 278 11.28 1.32 6.47
C THR A 278 9.99 2.09 6.20
N PHE A 279 8.84 1.50 6.55
CA PHE A 279 7.53 2.17 6.56
C PHE A 279 7.58 3.41 7.46
N GLY A 280 7.10 4.54 6.96
CA GLY A 280 7.10 5.83 7.65
C GLY A 280 8.32 6.70 7.35
N ASP A 281 9.41 6.15 6.79
CA ASP A 281 10.61 6.93 6.45
C ASP A 281 10.33 8.09 5.50
N GLY A 282 11.06 9.17 5.68
CA GLY A 282 11.08 10.29 4.76
C GLY A 282 11.95 11.45 5.26
N LEU A 283 12.42 12.22 4.31
CA LEU A 283 13.33 13.36 4.58
C LEU A 283 12.63 14.70 4.29
N SER A 284 13.11 15.72 4.96
CA SER A 284 12.72 17.13 4.77
C SER A 284 13.97 17.98 4.57
N TYR A 285 13.82 19.18 3.99
CA TYR A 285 14.90 20.18 3.92
C TYR A 285 15.10 20.92 5.24
N THR A 286 14.35 20.54 6.29
CA THR A 286 14.50 21.03 7.65
C THR A 286 14.49 19.86 8.63
N THR A 287 14.76 20.11 9.90
CA THR A 287 14.74 19.10 10.97
C THR A 287 13.63 19.41 11.95
N PHE A 288 13.10 18.36 12.58
CA PHE A 288 12.07 18.47 13.60
C PHE A 288 12.47 17.73 14.86
N GLU A 289 12.00 18.20 16.00
CA GLU A 289 12.03 17.51 17.28
C GLU A 289 10.59 17.21 17.69
N GLN A 290 10.34 15.95 18.03
CA GLN A 290 9.05 15.49 18.56
C GLN A 290 9.19 15.17 20.04
N LYS A 291 8.21 15.58 20.84
CA LYS A 291 8.14 15.32 22.26
C LYS A 291 6.75 14.83 22.63
N LEU A 292 6.66 13.63 23.16
CA LEU A 292 5.43 13.10 23.74
C LEU A 292 5.13 13.81 25.07
N ASP A 293 4.12 14.67 25.09
CA ASP A 293 3.77 15.45 26.29
C ASP A 293 2.91 14.64 27.25
N GLN A 294 1.93 13.91 26.75
CA GLN A 294 1.05 13.06 27.54
C GLN A 294 0.25 12.07 26.66
N VAL A 295 -0.19 10.98 27.28
CA VAL A 295 -1.23 10.09 26.76
C VAL A 295 -2.29 9.94 27.85
N LYS A 296 -3.57 10.03 27.46
CA LYS A 296 -4.72 9.85 28.35
C LYS A 296 -5.73 8.90 27.76
N TYR A 297 -6.22 7.97 28.55
CA TYR A 297 -7.36 7.17 28.17
C TYR A 297 -8.65 7.95 28.36
N ASN A 298 -9.49 7.97 27.33
CA ASN A 298 -10.83 8.56 27.32
C ASN A 298 -11.87 7.43 27.31
N ALA A 299 -12.52 7.21 28.42
CA ALA A 299 -13.51 6.14 28.59
C ALA A 299 -14.85 6.41 27.87
N GLU A 300 -15.11 7.65 27.42
CA GLU A 300 -16.34 7.97 26.67
C GLU A 300 -16.23 7.54 25.20
N THR A 301 -15.01 7.56 24.66
CA THR A 301 -14.71 7.20 23.26
C THR A 301 -13.91 5.92 23.13
N ASP A 302 -13.63 5.23 24.23
CA ASP A 302 -12.75 4.06 24.32
C ASP A 302 -11.43 4.22 23.54
N SER A 303 -10.78 5.40 23.70
CA SER A 303 -9.58 5.75 22.94
C SER A 303 -8.46 6.31 23.84
N TYR A 304 -7.23 6.23 23.35
CA TYR A 304 -6.09 6.92 23.94
C TYR A 304 -5.84 8.21 23.19
N GLU A 305 -5.91 9.35 23.87
CA GLU A 305 -5.59 10.67 23.33
C GLU A 305 -4.13 11.00 23.66
N ALA A 306 -3.31 11.10 22.63
CA ALA A 306 -1.90 11.42 22.73
C ALA A 306 -1.63 12.85 22.24
N GLU A 307 -0.90 13.64 23.04
CA GLU A 307 -0.45 14.98 22.65
C GLU A 307 1.06 14.98 22.43
N VAL A 308 1.48 15.44 21.25
CA VAL A 308 2.89 15.56 20.85
C VAL A 308 3.20 17.00 20.46
N THR A 309 4.21 17.58 21.08
CA THR A 309 4.76 18.88 20.65
C THR A 309 5.82 18.62 19.57
N VAL A 310 5.60 19.20 18.39
CA VAL A 310 6.54 19.18 17.27
C VAL A 310 7.16 20.56 17.11
N THR A 311 8.50 20.62 17.06
CA THR A 311 9.26 21.87 16.89
C THR A 311 10.11 21.77 15.64
N ASN A 312 10.01 22.77 14.73
CA ASN A 312 10.95 22.90 13.62
C ASN A 312 12.30 23.42 14.17
N THR A 313 13.31 22.57 14.16
CA THR A 313 14.64 22.86 14.70
C THR A 313 15.66 23.27 13.63
N GLY A 314 15.26 23.21 12.36
CA GLY A 314 16.13 23.61 11.23
C GLY A 314 15.84 25.03 10.72
N ASP A 315 16.38 25.33 9.56
CA ASP A 315 16.44 26.69 9.01
C ASP A 315 15.41 26.98 7.90
N VAL A 316 14.61 25.97 7.50
CA VAL A 316 13.62 26.07 6.43
C VAL A 316 12.23 25.76 6.98
N ALA A 317 11.21 26.52 6.53
CA ALA A 317 9.83 26.22 6.90
C ALA A 317 9.41 24.85 6.36
N GLY A 318 8.72 24.06 7.19
CA GLY A 318 8.35 22.69 6.83
C GLY A 318 7.16 22.16 7.62
N ARG A 319 6.69 20.98 7.22
CA ARG A 319 5.65 20.20 7.92
C ARG A 319 6.24 18.88 8.36
N ASP A 320 5.81 18.40 9.51
CA ASP A 320 6.19 17.08 10.00
C ASP A 320 4.98 16.19 10.21
N VAL A 321 5.21 14.87 10.23
CA VAL A 321 4.22 13.83 10.50
C VAL A 321 4.54 13.22 11.86
N VAL A 322 3.54 13.16 12.73
CA VAL A 322 3.58 12.43 13.98
C VAL A 322 2.94 11.07 13.71
N GLU A 323 3.70 10.01 13.85
CA GLU A 323 3.27 8.65 13.63
C GLU A 323 3.18 7.91 14.97
N PHE A 324 2.05 7.26 15.22
CA PHE A 324 1.83 6.45 16.41
C PHE A 324 1.79 4.98 16.09
N TYR A 325 2.53 4.21 16.87
CA TYR A 325 2.62 2.77 16.79
C TYR A 325 2.32 2.14 18.14
N ALA A 326 1.60 1.04 18.10
CA ALA A 326 1.29 0.24 19.28
C ALA A 326 2.05 -1.07 19.28
N GLN A 327 2.41 -1.53 20.47
CA GLN A 327 2.80 -2.91 20.73
C GLN A 327 1.88 -3.49 21.80
N THR A 328 1.36 -4.69 21.55
CA THR A 328 0.50 -5.44 22.46
C THR A 328 1.23 -6.64 23.04
N PRO A 329 0.82 -7.17 24.20
CA PRO A 329 1.52 -8.30 24.83
C PRO A 329 1.59 -9.54 23.92
N TYR A 330 2.74 -10.20 23.91
CA TYR A 330 2.95 -11.51 23.28
C TYR A 330 3.64 -12.43 24.27
N GLY A 331 2.86 -13.21 25.01
CA GLY A 331 3.32 -14.05 26.10
C GLY A 331 2.96 -15.52 25.91
N ASP A 332 2.86 -16.26 27.01
CA ASP A 332 2.56 -17.70 26.99
C ASP A 332 1.16 -17.98 26.45
N TYR A 333 0.17 -17.13 26.78
CA TYR A 333 -1.19 -17.30 26.30
C TYR A 333 -1.26 -17.23 24.76
N GLU A 334 -0.62 -16.22 24.17
CA GLU A 334 -0.61 -16.01 22.73
C GLU A 334 0.10 -17.17 22.01
N LYS A 335 1.20 -17.64 22.55
CA LYS A 335 1.95 -18.77 22.00
C LYS A 335 1.17 -20.09 22.07
N GLU A 336 0.47 -20.35 23.18
CA GLU A 336 -0.34 -21.55 23.40
C GLU A 336 -1.60 -21.57 22.50
N ASN A 337 -2.19 -20.40 22.21
CA ASN A 337 -3.41 -20.28 21.44
C ASN A 337 -3.17 -19.78 20.01
N HIS A 338 -1.90 -19.69 19.57
CA HIS A 338 -1.52 -19.22 18.23
C HIS A 338 -2.07 -17.84 17.87
N VAL A 339 -2.13 -16.91 18.83
CA VAL A 339 -2.53 -15.52 18.61
C VAL A 339 -1.30 -14.72 18.21
N GLU A 340 -1.05 -14.62 16.91
CA GLU A 340 0.12 -13.89 16.40
C GLU A 340 -0.04 -12.38 16.58
N LYS A 341 1.07 -11.69 16.90
CA LYS A 341 1.12 -10.25 17.13
C LYS A 341 2.39 -9.64 16.57
N ALA A 342 2.22 -8.55 15.82
CA ALA A 342 3.35 -7.78 15.35
C ALA A 342 4.03 -7.01 16.49
N ALA A 343 5.34 -6.81 16.37
CA ALA A 343 6.11 -6.00 17.32
C ALA A 343 5.66 -4.53 17.32
N VAL A 344 5.24 -4.02 16.19
CA VAL A 344 4.62 -2.70 16.06
C VAL A 344 3.46 -2.75 15.09
N GLN A 345 2.42 -1.98 15.39
CA GLN A 345 1.27 -1.75 14.53
C GLN A 345 1.02 -0.25 14.46
N PHE A 346 0.95 0.30 13.26
CA PHE A 346 0.53 1.67 13.04
C PHE A 346 -0.93 1.86 13.47
N VAL A 347 -1.18 2.82 14.37
CA VAL A 347 -2.51 3.03 14.99
C VAL A 347 -3.01 4.45 14.89
N GLY A 348 -2.23 5.37 14.37
CA GLY A 348 -2.69 6.73 14.17
C GLY A 348 -1.60 7.69 13.72
N MET A 349 -2.04 8.84 13.22
CA MET A 349 -1.14 9.90 12.78
C MET A 349 -1.73 11.29 12.95
N GLY A 350 -0.83 12.27 12.93
CA GLY A 350 -1.20 13.67 12.77
C GLY A 350 -0.14 14.43 11.97
N LYS A 351 -0.53 15.46 11.23
CA LYS A 351 0.40 16.26 10.45
C LYS A 351 0.34 17.73 10.88
N THR A 352 1.50 18.35 11.08
CA THR A 352 1.56 19.77 11.47
C THR A 352 1.11 20.68 10.33
N LYS A 353 0.71 21.90 10.69
CA LYS A 353 0.73 23.02 9.76
C LYS A 353 2.15 23.34 9.33
N LEU A 354 2.30 24.27 8.39
CA LEU A 354 3.63 24.76 8.02
C LEU A 354 4.26 25.48 9.23
N LEU A 355 5.38 24.95 9.73
CA LEU A 355 6.12 25.50 10.85
C LEU A 355 7.32 26.30 10.33
N GLU A 356 7.40 27.59 10.69
CA GLU A 356 8.58 28.38 10.47
C GLU A 356 9.75 27.91 11.36
N PRO A 357 11.00 28.19 11.04
CA PRO A 357 12.16 27.89 11.89
C PRO A 357 11.96 28.34 13.34
N GLY A 358 12.13 27.39 14.28
CA GLY A 358 11.94 27.58 15.72
C GLY A 358 10.47 27.57 16.17
N ALA A 359 9.49 27.46 15.28
CA ALA A 359 8.08 27.37 15.66
C ALA A 359 7.72 25.97 16.11
N SER A 360 6.74 25.90 17.00
CA SER A 360 6.21 24.61 17.52
C SER A 360 4.70 24.55 17.36
N GLU A 361 4.19 23.33 17.20
CA GLU A 361 2.75 23.02 17.21
C GLU A 361 2.51 21.78 18.07
N LYS A 362 1.35 21.75 18.71
CA LYS A 362 0.88 20.57 19.41
C LYS A 362 -0.07 19.81 18.50
N VAL A 363 0.29 18.56 18.22
CA VAL A 363 -0.51 17.60 17.45
C VAL A 363 -1.18 16.63 18.42
N THR A 364 -2.48 16.44 18.27
CA THR A 364 -3.25 15.45 19.05
C THR A 364 -3.62 14.29 18.13
N VAL A 365 -3.34 13.07 18.56
CA VAL A 365 -3.71 11.84 17.85
C VAL A 365 -4.59 11.01 18.76
N SER A 366 -5.73 10.58 18.25
CA SER A 366 -6.63 9.62 18.93
C SER A 366 -6.35 8.22 18.42
N VAL A 367 -6.13 7.29 19.34
CA VAL A 367 -5.89 5.88 19.06
C VAL A 367 -7.07 5.10 19.63
N ASP A 368 -7.90 4.55 18.77
CA ASP A 368 -9.01 3.69 19.16
C ASP A 368 -8.46 2.42 19.82
N ARG A 369 -8.95 2.09 21.00
CA ARG A 369 -8.51 0.92 21.79
C ARG A 369 -8.84 -0.39 21.08
N TYR A 370 -9.87 -0.42 20.24
CA TYR A 370 -10.22 -1.58 19.42
C TYR A 370 -9.06 -2.04 18.53
N PHE A 371 -8.24 -1.13 18.00
CA PHE A 371 -7.05 -1.48 17.21
C PHE A 371 -5.94 -2.22 18.00
N LEU A 372 -6.07 -2.29 19.32
CA LEU A 372 -5.15 -3.04 20.19
C LEU A 372 -5.66 -4.44 20.51
N ALA A 373 -6.90 -4.77 20.12
CA ALA A 373 -7.47 -6.09 20.26
C ALA A 373 -6.92 -7.04 19.20
N SER A 374 -6.96 -8.33 19.49
CA SER A 374 -6.60 -9.39 18.54
C SER A 374 -7.67 -10.46 18.54
N TYR A 375 -7.95 -11.05 17.37
CA TYR A 375 -8.88 -12.18 17.30
C TYR A 375 -8.16 -13.47 17.71
N ASP A 376 -8.72 -14.17 18.69
CA ASP A 376 -8.23 -15.46 19.18
C ASP A 376 -9.13 -16.58 18.64
N THR A 377 -8.63 -17.28 17.62
CA THR A 377 -9.38 -18.32 16.91
C THR A 377 -9.57 -19.59 17.75
N TYR A 378 -8.57 -19.96 18.56
CA TYR A 378 -8.52 -21.27 19.20
C TYR A 378 -8.81 -21.27 20.70
N GLY A 379 -8.64 -20.14 21.37
CA GLY A 379 -8.87 -19.99 22.80
C GLY A 379 -10.23 -19.38 23.14
N ALA A 380 -10.36 -18.07 22.96
CA ALA A 380 -11.58 -17.34 23.31
C ALA A 380 -12.64 -17.34 22.20
N GLU A 381 -12.30 -17.73 20.98
CA GLU A 381 -13.15 -17.68 19.79
C GLU A 381 -13.78 -16.29 19.56
N GLY A 382 -12.97 -15.24 19.74
CA GLY A 382 -13.40 -13.85 19.65
C GLY A 382 -12.26 -12.85 19.85
N TYR A 383 -12.57 -11.56 19.80
CA TYR A 383 -11.58 -10.53 20.10
C TYR A 383 -11.19 -10.50 21.57
N ILE A 384 -9.91 -10.38 21.82
CA ILE A 384 -9.33 -10.31 23.17
C ILE A 384 -8.45 -9.06 23.35
N MET A 385 -8.39 -8.57 24.58
CA MET A 385 -7.31 -7.72 25.06
C MET A 385 -6.42 -8.55 25.99
N SER A 386 -5.19 -8.80 25.56
CA SER A 386 -4.25 -9.66 26.27
C SER A 386 -3.83 -9.07 27.61
N ALA A 387 -3.51 -9.93 28.59
CA ALA A 387 -2.88 -9.49 29.82
C ALA A 387 -1.39 -9.20 29.57
N GLY A 388 -0.88 -8.11 30.14
CA GLY A 388 0.53 -7.73 30.04
C GLY A 388 0.75 -6.25 29.75
N ASP A 389 1.96 -5.89 29.38
CA ASP A 389 2.36 -4.51 29.11
C ASP A 389 2.05 -4.12 27.67
N TYR A 390 1.38 -2.98 27.51
CA TYR A 390 1.10 -2.32 26.24
C TYR A 390 1.98 -1.08 26.12
N TYR A 391 2.36 -0.79 24.87
CA TYR A 391 3.18 0.36 24.54
C TYR A 391 2.52 1.15 23.42
N LEU A 392 2.51 2.48 23.55
CA LEU A 392 2.20 3.42 22.47
C LEU A 392 3.42 4.31 22.27
N ALA A 393 4.02 4.25 21.09
CA ALA A 393 5.25 4.99 20.79
C ALA A 393 5.04 5.94 19.63
N VAL A 394 5.66 7.11 19.73
CA VAL A 394 5.92 8.02 18.61
C VAL A 394 7.20 7.59 17.93
N GLY A 395 7.22 7.62 16.60
CA GLY A 395 8.42 7.40 15.81
C GLY A 395 8.36 8.16 14.49
N ASN A 396 9.52 8.39 13.88
CA ASN A 396 9.61 8.93 12.52
C ASN A 396 9.44 7.84 11.45
N SER A 397 9.31 6.59 11.90
CA SER A 397 9.06 5.39 11.11
C SER A 397 8.67 4.25 12.05
N ALA A 398 8.25 3.11 11.48
CA ALA A 398 7.94 1.90 12.23
C ALA A 398 9.17 1.41 13.01
N HIS A 399 10.35 1.46 12.39
CA HIS A 399 11.61 1.04 13.00
C HIS A 399 12.05 1.95 14.16
N ASP A 400 11.94 3.27 13.99
CA ASP A 400 12.22 4.23 15.05
C ASP A 400 11.28 4.03 16.25
N ALA A 401 9.98 3.85 16.00
CA ALA A 401 9.01 3.56 17.05
C ALA A 401 9.32 2.24 17.79
N LEU A 402 9.75 1.19 17.08
CA LEU A 402 10.15 -0.06 17.71
C LEU A 402 11.40 0.11 18.55
N ASN A 403 12.41 0.82 18.08
CA ASN A 403 13.60 1.12 18.87
C ASN A 403 13.25 1.94 20.13
N ASN A 404 12.28 2.87 20.06
CA ASN A 404 11.78 3.61 21.23
C ASN A 404 11.10 2.68 22.24
N ILE A 405 10.31 1.70 21.77
CA ILE A 405 9.70 0.67 22.63
C ILE A 405 10.77 -0.23 23.26
N LEU A 406 11.75 -0.69 22.49
CA LEU A 406 12.86 -1.52 23.01
C LEU A 406 13.66 -0.77 24.08
N ALA A 407 13.95 0.52 23.87
CA ALA A 407 14.58 1.37 24.87
C ALA A 407 13.71 1.51 26.14
N ALA A 408 12.40 1.64 26.03
CA ALA A 408 11.47 1.67 27.17
C ALA A 408 11.44 0.33 27.93
N LYS A 409 11.69 -0.79 27.25
CA LYS A 409 11.89 -2.11 27.84
C LYS A 409 13.28 -2.31 28.46
N GLY A 410 14.22 -1.37 28.24
CA GLY A 410 15.59 -1.38 28.77
C GLY A 410 16.62 -2.06 27.88
N TYR A 411 16.32 -2.37 26.62
CA TYR A 411 17.27 -2.87 25.64
C TYR A 411 18.15 -1.76 25.07
N THR A 412 19.32 -2.13 24.58
CA THR A 412 20.35 -1.22 24.06
C THR A 412 21.11 -1.86 22.89
N ALA A 413 22.04 -1.11 22.29
CA ALA A 413 22.95 -1.64 21.27
C ALA A 413 23.75 -2.87 21.75
N ALA A 414 24.00 -3.02 23.07
CA ALA A 414 24.65 -4.21 23.61
C ALA A 414 23.79 -5.49 23.51
N ASP A 415 22.50 -5.34 23.36
CA ASP A 415 21.54 -6.43 23.20
C ASP A 415 21.29 -6.76 21.73
N GLY A 416 21.78 -5.92 20.80
CA GLY A 416 21.67 -6.10 19.36
C GLY A 416 20.78 -5.07 18.67
N MET A 417 20.36 -3.99 19.35
CA MET A 417 19.70 -2.88 18.67
C MET A 417 20.68 -2.21 17.70
N ASP A 418 20.19 -1.86 16.52
CA ASP A 418 20.98 -1.20 15.47
C ASP A 418 20.97 0.33 15.58
N ALA A 419 20.02 0.90 16.36
CA ALA A 419 19.95 2.32 16.69
C ALA A 419 19.57 2.52 18.17
N ASP A 420 19.96 3.67 18.71
CA ASP A 420 19.52 4.08 20.05
C ASP A 420 18.05 4.52 19.98
N GLY A 421 17.21 3.94 20.85
CA GLY A 421 15.82 4.37 21.01
C GLY A 421 15.67 5.47 22.07
N ASN A 422 14.55 6.16 22.04
CA ASN A 422 14.17 7.16 23.04
C ASN A 422 12.95 6.74 23.84
N ALA A 423 13.17 6.22 25.05
CA ALA A 423 12.10 5.77 25.93
C ALA A 423 11.08 6.86 26.31
N ASP A 424 11.47 8.14 26.27
CA ASP A 424 10.57 9.28 26.56
C ASP A 424 9.49 9.50 25.48
N LEU A 425 9.64 8.86 24.32
CA LEU A 425 8.63 8.85 23.23
C LEU A 425 7.65 7.66 23.33
N THR A 426 7.71 6.90 24.44
CA THR A 426 6.86 5.73 24.65
C THR A 426 6.03 5.88 25.91
N TYR A 427 4.72 5.66 25.77
CA TYR A 427 3.79 5.51 26.89
C TYR A 427 3.53 4.03 27.15
N THR A 428 3.57 3.59 28.42
CA THR A 428 3.38 2.20 28.81
C THR A 428 2.28 2.08 29.86
N TRP A 429 1.43 1.07 29.72
CA TRP A 429 0.48 0.66 30.76
C TRP A 429 0.36 -0.85 30.81
N ASN A 430 -0.16 -1.37 31.90
CA ASN A 430 -0.35 -2.79 32.12
C ASN A 430 -1.84 -3.14 32.14
N GLN A 431 -2.22 -4.17 31.39
CA GLN A 431 -3.52 -4.84 31.45
C GLN A 431 -3.36 -6.05 32.38
N GLU A 432 -3.97 -6.01 33.58
CA GLU A 432 -3.74 -7.05 34.60
C GLU A 432 -4.34 -8.41 34.23
N GLN A 433 -5.41 -8.44 33.46
CA GLN A 433 -6.16 -9.66 33.14
C GLN A 433 -6.49 -9.73 31.65
N LEU A 434 -6.55 -10.96 31.13
CA LEU A 434 -7.13 -11.22 29.80
C LEU A 434 -8.60 -10.77 29.79
N ASP A 435 -8.95 -9.93 28.84
CA ASP A 435 -10.31 -9.46 28.60
C ASP A 435 -10.86 -10.10 27.32
N THR A 436 -11.87 -10.92 27.44
CA THR A 436 -12.54 -11.65 26.35
C THR A 436 -13.93 -11.11 26.06
N ASP A 437 -14.35 -10.05 26.75
CA ASP A 437 -15.71 -9.56 26.73
C ASP A 437 -15.87 -8.22 26.01
N SER A 438 -14.91 -7.29 26.14
CA SER A 438 -15.04 -5.90 25.66
C SER A 438 -15.35 -5.79 24.17
N TYR A 439 -14.78 -6.64 23.32
CA TYR A 439 -14.97 -6.59 21.86
C TYR A 439 -15.59 -7.86 21.29
N ARG A 440 -16.28 -8.64 22.14
CA ARG A 440 -16.96 -9.87 21.71
C ARG A 440 -18.16 -9.61 20.82
N TYR A 441 -18.81 -8.48 20.99
CA TYR A 441 -20.00 -8.09 20.25
C TYR A 441 -19.76 -6.80 19.46
N SER A 442 -20.33 -6.74 18.26
CA SER A 442 -20.32 -5.53 17.45
C SER A 442 -21.01 -4.38 18.19
N GLU A 443 -20.36 -3.24 18.29
CA GLU A 443 -20.93 -2.03 18.87
C GLU A 443 -22.14 -1.51 18.07
N GLU A 444 -22.16 -1.77 16.75
CA GLU A 444 -23.15 -1.23 15.83
C GLU A 444 -24.51 -1.92 15.98
N ASN A 445 -24.54 -3.23 16.20
CA ASN A 445 -25.78 -4.01 16.20
C ASN A 445 -25.88 -5.06 17.31
N GLY A 446 -24.87 -5.22 18.16
CA GLY A 446 -24.83 -6.19 19.24
C GLY A 446 -24.70 -7.66 18.80
N THR A 447 -24.35 -7.91 17.54
CA THR A 447 -24.12 -9.26 17.04
C THR A 447 -22.76 -9.77 17.54
N GLU A 448 -22.71 -11.03 17.99
CA GLU A 448 -21.45 -11.67 18.38
C GLU A 448 -20.52 -11.79 17.18
N VAL A 449 -19.27 -11.34 17.35
CA VAL A 449 -18.23 -11.42 16.31
C VAL A 449 -17.62 -12.81 16.35
N THR A 450 -17.80 -13.57 15.27
CA THR A 450 -17.27 -14.92 15.13
C THR A 450 -16.43 -15.02 13.87
N ASN A 451 -15.55 -16.05 13.79
CA ASN A 451 -14.80 -16.32 12.58
C ASN A 451 -15.77 -16.76 11.47
N GLN A 452 -15.77 -16.03 10.36
CA GLN A 452 -16.58 -16.32 9.17
C GLN A 452 -15.75 -16.99 8.07
N PHE A 453 -14.47 -17.27 8.33
CA PHE A 453 -13.49 -17.74 7.34
C PHE A 453 -12.82 -19.07 7.75
N ASP A 454 -13.45 -19.88 8.60
CA ASP A 454 -12.91 -21.17 9.01
C ASP A 454 -12.57 -22.05 7.79
N PHE A 455 -13.42 -22.03 6.76
CA PHE A 455 -13.24 -22.75 5.52
C PHE A 455 -12.05 -22.26 4.65
N ALA A 456 -11.46 -21.12 4.96
CA ALA A 456 -10.26 -20.62 4.29
C ALA A 456 -8.97 -21.17 4.92
N ASP A 457 -9.05 -21.85 6.06
CA ASP A 457 -7.92 -22.49 6.73
C ASP A 457 -7.72 -23.94 6.23
N LEU A 458 -6.53 -24.26 5.75
CA LEU A 458 -6.21 -25.63 5.32
C LEU A 458 -6.36 -26.66 6.45
N ASN A 459 -6.09 -26.27 7.70
CA ASN A 459 -6.26 -27.16 8.86
C ASN A 459 -7.73 -27.52 9.14
N TYR A 460 -8.67 -26.66 8.75
CA TYR A 460 -10.11 -26.94 8.83
C TYR A 460 -10.49 -28.22 8.06
N TYR A 461 -9.82 -28.47 6.93
CA TYR A 461 -10.01 -29.67 6.12
C TYR A 461 -9.10 -30.84 6.52
N GLY A 462 -8.41 -30.75 7.67
CA GLY A 462 -7.53 -31.81 8.16
C GLY A 462 -6.18 -31.90 7.42
N ILE A 463 -5.80 -30.86 6.69
CA ILE A 463 -4.48 -30.73 6.09
C ILE A 463 -3.56 -30.16 7.17
N ASP A 464 -2.49 -30.89 7.50
CA ASP A 464 -1.50 -30.44 8.49
C ASP A 464 -0.64 -29.31 7.89
N PHE A 465 -1.13 -28.08 8.02
CA PHE A 465 -0.46 -26.89 7.52
C PHE A 465 0.01 -25.99 8.67
N THR A 466 1.26 -25.53 8.56
CA THR A 466 1.86 -24.65 9.55
C THR A 466 1.94 -23.23 9.02
N TYR A 467 1.23 -22.29 9.65
CA TYR A 467 1.32 -20.87 9.38
C TYR A 467 2.54 -20.25 10.07
N LEU A 468 3.06 -19.17 9.53
CA LEU A 468 4.20 -18.45 10.07
C LEU A 468 3.92 -17.94 11.49
N SER A 469 4.84 -18.23 12.40
CA SER A 469 4.77 -17.79 13.79
C SER A 469 6.09 -17.18 14.24
N ARG A 470 6.02 -16.03 14.93
CA ARG A 470 7.20 -15.44 15.58
C ARG A 470 7.76 -16.29 16.71
N ASN A 471 7.01 -17.29 17.17
CA ASN A 471 7.49 -18.24 18.16
C ASN A 471 8.58 -19.19 17.60
N ASP A 472 8.61 -19.41 16.28
CA ASP A 472 9.64 -20.20 15.59
C ASP A 472 9.76 -19.83 14.11
N TRP A 473 10.48 -18.76 13.80
CA TRP A 473 10.72 -18.27 12.43
C TRP A 473 11.38 -19.31 11.51
N ASP A 474 12.14 -20.26 12.08
CA ASP A 474 12.81 -21.30 11.27
C ASP A 474 11.85 -22.43 10.91
N GLY A 475 11.18 -22.98 11.90
CA GLY A 475 10.33 -24.17 11.74
C GLY A 475 8.99 -23.88 11.07
N THR A 476 8.51 -22.62 11.13
CA THR A 476 7.21 -22.22 10.58
C THR A 476 7.32 -21.34 9.31
N TYR A 477 8.54 -21.07 8.82
CA TYR A 477 8.69 -20.30 7.59
C TYR A 477 7.98 -20.99 6.42
N PRO A 478 7.12 -20.28 5.66
CA PRO A 478 6.32 -20.90 4.60
C PRO A 478 7.15 -21.69 3.59
N ALA A 479 6.65 -22.84 3.21
CA ALA A 479 7.23 -23.68 2.19
C ALA A 479 6.14 -24.25 1.29
N MET A 480 6.45 -24.40 0.01
CA MET A 480 5.53 -24.99 -0.95
C MET A 480 5.11 -26.40 -0.52
N ILE A 481 3.81 -26.67 -0.56
CA ILE A 481 3.23 -27.98 -0.29
C ILE A 481 2.37 -28.43 -1.47
N SER A 482 2.02 -29.72 -1.49
CA SER A 482 1.10 -30.30 -2.48
C SER A 482 -0.22 -30.61 -1.79
N VAL A 483 -1.31 -30.03 -2.28
CA VAL A 483 -2.65 -30.18 -1.71
C VAL A 483 -3.58 -30.82 -2.75
N GLU A 484 -4.39 -31.78 -2.32
CA GLU A 484 -5.51 -32.33 -3.09
C GLU A 484 -6.81 -31.65 -2.65
N MET A 485 -7.62 -31.21 -3.61
CA MET A 485 -8.97 -30.73 -3.32
C MET A 485 -9.84 -31.92 -2.86
N SER A 486 -10.48 -31.78 -1.73
CA SER A 486 -11.45 -32.75 -1.22
C SER A 486 -12.88 -32.45 -1.68
N GLU A 487 -13.79 -33.45 -1.57
CA GLU A 487 -15.22 -33.22 -1.82
C GLU A 487 -15.82 -32.17 -0.87
N GLU A 488 -15.30 -32.05 0.35
CA GLU A 488 -15.74 -31.08 1.34
C GLU A 488 -15.30 -29.66 0.95
N MET A 489 -14.04 -29.47 0.55
CA MET A 489 -13.55 -28.19 0.03
C MET A 489 -14.37 -27.73 -1.18
N LEU A 490 -14.58 -28.62 -2.15
CA LEU A 490 -15.37 -28.29 -3.34
C LEU A 490 -16.81 -27.90 -2.96
N LYS A 491 -17.42 -28.62 -2.03
CA LYS A 491 -18.76 -28.32 -1.55
C LYS A 491 -18.83 -26.97 -0.87
N ASP A 492 -17.85 -26.60 -0.04
CA ASP A 492 -17.82 -25.31 0.66
C ASP A 492 -17.56 -24.16 -0.31
N MET A 493 -16.70 -24.35 -1.31
CA MET A 493 -16.49 -23.37 -2.37
C MET A 493 -17.76 -23.02 -3.13
N VAL A 494 -18.65 -24.00 -3.39
CA VAL A 494 -19.89 -23.77 -4.12
C VAL A 494 -21.09 -23.47 -3.22
N ALA A 495 -20.99 -23.69 -1.90
CA ALA A 495 -22.10 -23.52 -0.96
C ALA A 495 -22.64 -22.08 -0.91
N ASN A 496 -21.80 -21.09 -1.19
CA ASN A 496 -22.16 -19.68 -1.18
C ASN A 496 -22.58 -19.15 -2.56
N TRP A 497 -22.70 -20.01 -3.56
CA TRP A 497 -23.15 -19.59 -4.87
C TRP A 497 -24.64 -19.27 -4.85
N TYR A 498 -24.99 -18.16 -5.48
CA TYR A 498 -26.38 -17.77 -5.62
C TYR A 498 -27.15 -18.81 -6.43
N ASN A 499 -28.10 -19.47 -5.79
CA ASN A 499 -29.08 -20.32 -6.45
C ASN A 499 -30.46 -19.67 -6.29
N SER A 500 -31.02 -19.19 -7.37
CA SER A 500 -32.32 -18.51 -7.36
C SER A 500 -33.45 -19.36 -6.75
N ALA A 501 -33.34 -20.70 -6.82
CA ALA A 501 -34.34 -21.62 -6.26
C ALA A 501 -34.38 -21.58 -4.73
N ASP A 502 -33.25 -21.26 -4.07
CA ASP A 502 -33.15 -21.18 -2.60
C ASP A 502 -33.80 -19.91 -2.05
N TYR A 503 -33.98 -18.88 -2.90
CA TYR A 503 -34.57 -17.59 -2.57
C TYR A 503 -35.96 -17.39 -3.18
N ASP A 504 -36.49 -18.38 -3.92
CA ASP A 504 -37.85 -18.31 -4.47
C ASP A 504 -38.87 -18.53 -3.35
N THR A 505 -39.39 -17.44 -2.82
CA THR A 505 -40.44 -17.45 -1.79
C THR A 505 -41.82 -17.79 -2.38
N GLY A 506 -41.97 -17.89 -3.70
CA GLY A 506 -43.25 -18.03 -4.38
C GLY A 506 -44.15 -16.79 -4.27
N GLU A 507 -43.64 -15.67 -3.75
CA GLU A 507 -44.36 -14.40 -3.67
C GLU A 507 -44.46 -13.75 -5.04
N THR A 508 -45.59 -13.13 -5.30
CA THR A 508 -45.81 -12.31 -6.49
C THR A 508 -45.94 -10.85 -6.09
N TYR A 509 -45.13 -10.01 -6.70
CA TYR A 509 -45.14 -8.59 -6.46
C TYR A 509 -45.97 -7.87 -7.51
N THR A 510 -46.81 -6.93 -7.06
CA THR A 510 -47.54 -6.03 -7.97
C THR A 510 -46.75 -4.72 -8.07
N THR A 511 -46.30 -4.40 -9.25
CA THR A 511 -45.48 -3.23 -9.56
C THR A 511 -46.12 -2.43 -10.72
N GLY A 512 -45.61 -1.24 -11.01
CA GLY A 512 -46.11 -0.40 -12.10
C GLY A 512 -47.39 0.36 -11.72
N ALA A 513 -47.51 0.81 -10.46
CA ALA A 513 -48.63 1.66 -10.02
C ALA A 513 -48.64 2.99 -10.78
N ASP A 514 -49.83 3.54 -10.97
CA ASP A 514 -50.01 4.87 -11.59
C ASP A 514 -50.23 5.93 -10.51
N ASN A 515 -49.17 6.28 -9.78
CA ASN A 515 -49.19 7.28 -8.71
C ASN A 515 -48.88 8.69 -9.22
N GLY A 516 -48.46 8.84 -10.47
CA GLY A 516 -48.24 10.12 -11.14
C GLY A 516 -47.07 10.94 -10.61
N ILE A 517 -46.11 10.32 -9.92
CA ILE A 517 -44.92 10.98 -9.35
C ILE A 517 -43.79 10.88 -10.40
N ALA A 518 -43.33 12.02 -10.90
CA ALA A 518 -42.14 12.05 -11.74
C ALA A 518 -40.85 12.08 -10.92
N PHE A 519 -39.76 11.54 -11.46
CA PHE A 519 -38.45 11.56 -10.78
C PHE A 519 -38.02 12.99 -10.39
N ALA A 520 -38.32 13.99 -11.25
CA ALA A 520 -38.00 15.38 -10.96
C ALA A 520 -38.76 15.97 -9.76
N ASP A 521 -39.93 15.40 -9.41
CA ASP A 521 -40.73 15.87 -8.27
C ASP A 521 -40.05 15.53 -6.93
N LEU A 522 -39.16 14.55 -6.93
CA LEU A 522 -38.42 14.11 -5.72
C LEU A 522 -37.24 15.01 -5.35
N TYR A 523 -36.88 15.99 -6.16
CA TYR A 523 -35.67 16.80 -5.97
C TYR A 523 -35.54 17.47 -4.61
N TYR A 524 -36.68 17.84 -4.00
CA TYR A 524 -36.72 18.44 -2.66
C TYR A 524 -37.41 17.53 -1.62
N THR A 525 -37.67 16.27 -1.95
CA THR A 525 -38.28 15.32 -1.02
C THR A 525 -37.23 14.87 -0.01
N ASP A 526 -37.58 14.89 1.27
CA ASP A 526 -36.72 14.37 2.34
C ASP A 526 -36.51 12.85 2.15
N TYR A 527 -35.30 12.37 2.40
CA TYR A 527 -35.01 10.93 2.33
C TYR A 527 -35.81 10.11 3.33
N ASP A 528 -36.22 10.71 4.47
CA ASP A 528 -37.03 10.09 5.50
C ASP A 528 -38.55 10.13 5.18
N ASP A 529 -38.97 10.74 4.06
CA ASP A 529 -40.36 10.71 3.59
C ASP A 529 -40.69 9.38 2.90
N GLU A 530 -40.79 8.32 3.72
CA GLU A 530 -41.04 6.96 3.22
C GLU A 530 -42.34 6.87 2.39
N GLU A 531 -43.37 7.67 2.70
CA GLU A 531 -44.64 7.63 1.98
C GLU A 531 -44.46 8.06 0.52
N THR A 532 -43.78 9.16 0.28
CA THR A 532 -43.50 9.67 -1.08
C THR A 532 -42.54 8.76 -1.85
N TRP A 533 -41.46 8.32 -1.19
CA TRP A 533 -40.50 7.42 -1.83
C TRP A 533 -41.10 6.06 -2.19
N ASN A 534 -41.87 5.44 -1.30
CA ASN A 534 -42.53 4.17 -1.59
C ASN A 534 -43.56 4.32 -2.70
N ALA A 535 -44.36 5.39 -2.69
CA ALA A 535 -45.31 5.67 -3.76
C ALA A 535 -44.64 5.88 -5.12
N PHE A 536 -43.44 6.47 -5.15
CA PHE A 536 -42.64 6.58 -6.38
C PHE A 536 -42.10 5.21 -6.82
N LEU A 537 -41.50 4.43 -5.90
CA LEU A 537 -40.93 3.12 -6.19
C LEU A 537 -41.99 2.12 -6.68
N ASP A 538 -43.19 2.17 -6.15
CA ASP A 538 -44.32 1.32 -6.59
C ASP A 538 -44.70 1.50 -8.07
N GLN A 539 -44.32 2.62 -8.67
CA GLN A 539 -44.55 2.89 -10.12
C GLN A 539 -43.59 2.10 -11.01
N LEU A 540 -42.41 1.75 -10.51
CA LEU A 540 -41.40 1.02 -11.27
C LEU A 540 -41.82 -0.43 -11.48
N THR A 541 -41.61 -0.95 -12.66
CA THR A 541 -41.74 -2.38 -12.92
C THR A 541 -40.49 -3.11 -12.40
N ILE A 542 -40.59 -4.44 -12.17
CA ILE A 542 -39.44 -5.24 -11.77
C ILE A 542 -38.31 -5.13 -12.81
N GLU A 543 -38.65 -5.11 -14.10
CA GLU A 543 -37.67 -4.95 -15.18
C GLU A 543 -36.93 -3.61 -15.09
N GLU A 544 -37.65 -2.51 -14.81
CA GLU A 544 -37.05 -1.19 -14.60
C GLU A 544 -36.15 -1.15 -13.36
N MET A 545 -36.57 -1.80 -12.25
CA MET A 545 -35.74 -1.92 -11.04
C MET A 545 -34.47 -2.74 -11.30
N LEU A 546 -34.56 -3.85 -12.04
CA LEU A 546 -33.41 -4.64 -12.42
C LEU A 546 -32.41 -3.86 -13.27
N THR A 547 -32.90 -2.99 -14.16
CA THR A 547 -32.05 -2.10 -14.96
C THR A 547 -31.22 -1.16 -14.09
N LEU A 548 -31.73 -0.72 -12.93
CA LEU A 548 -30.98 0.12 -11.98
C LEU A 548 -29.90 -0.64 -11.22
N LEU A 549 -30.06 -1.95 -11.05
CA LEU A 549 -29.21 -2.78 -10.18
C LEU A 549 -28.17 -3.59 -10.96
N SER A 550 -28.43 -3.90 -12.23
CA SER A 550 -27.66 -4.89 -12.98
C SER A 550 -26.66 -4.31 -13.98
N ASP A 551 -26.64 -2.99 -14.19
CA ASP A 551 -25.72 -2.35 -15.11
C ASP A 551 -24.54 -1.70 -14.37
N ASN A 552 -23.33 -2.22 -14.58
CA ASN A 552 -22.12 -1.70 -13.95
C ASN A 552 -21.72 -0.33 -14.48
N ASP A 553 -22.02 -0.05 -15.75
CA ASP A 553 -21.63 1.18 -16.46
C ASP A 553 -22.63 2.33 -16.30
N GLY A 554 -23.64 2.13 -15.44
CA GLY A 554 -24.70 3.09 -15.20
C GLY A 554 -26.08 2.47 -15.30
N TYR A 555 -27.03 3.17 -15.88
CA TYR A 555 -28.36 2.67 -16.20
C TYR A 555 -29.00 3.46 -17.35
N GLU A 556 -29.83 2.79 -18.11
CA GLU A 556 -30.63 3.41 -19.19
C GLU A 556 -31.77 4.26 -18.59
N ALA A 557 -32.29 5.20 -19.38
CA ALA A 557 -33.36 6.06 -18.92
C ALA A 557 -34.63 5.26 -18.59
N ILE A 558 -35.25 5.52 -17.44
CA ILE A 558 -36.56 4.97 -17.06
C ILE A 558 -37.64 5.97 -17.46
N ASN A 559 -38.14 5.79 -18.65
CA ASN A 559 -39.07 6.76 -19.26
C ASN A 559 -40.43 6.80 -18.59
N SER A 560 -40.87 5.75 -17.93
CA SER A 560 -42.17 5.68 -17.22
C SER A 560 -42.29 6.75 -16.14
N VAL A 561 -41.20 7.08 -15.47
CA VAL A 561 -41.14 8.09 -14.39
C VAL A 561 -40.27 9.30 -14.76
N GLY A 562 -39.80 9.40 -15.98
CA GLY A 562 -38.99 10.52 -16.49
C GLY A 562 -37.58 10.58 -15.85
N MET A 563 -37.04 9.44 -15.39
CA MET A 563 -35.68 9.36 -14.85
C MET A 563 -34.67 9.26 -16.00
N PRO A 564 -33.71 10.20 -16.12
CA PRO A 564 -32.70 10.15 -17.15
C PRO A 564 -31.72 9.00 -16.92
N GLY A 565 -31.20 8.43 -18.00
CA GLY A 565 -30.10 7.49 -17.93
C GLY A 565 -28.82 8.15 -17.38
N MET A 566 -27.99 7.36 -16.76
CA MET A 566 -26.70 7.80 -16.21
C MET A 566 -25.61 6.83 -16.61
N LYS A 567 -24.46 7.38 -17.02
CA LYS A 567 -23.23 6.62 -17.20
C LYS A 567 -22.37 6.75 -15.94
N ARG A 568 -21.77 5.65 -15.53
CA ARG A 568 -20.78 5.60 -14.48
C ARG A 568 -19.41 5.33 -15.08
N THR A 569 -18.37 5.70 -14.40
CA THR A 569 -17.00 5.34 -14.75
C THR A 569 -16.38 4.59 -13.60
N ASP A 570 -15.67 3.55 -13.94
CA ASP A 570 -14.86 2.79 -13.00
C ASP A 570 -13.44 3.31 -13.07
N ASP A 571 -13.14 4.36 -12.31
CA ASP A 571 -11.78 4.89 -12.19
C ASP A 571 -11.69 5.82 -10.97
N ASN A 572 -10.77 5.51 -10.08
CA ASN A 572 -10.54 6.24 -8.84
C ASN A 572 -9.59 7.44 -9.01
N ILE A 573 -8.86 7.54 -10.11
CA ILE A 573 -7.91 8.62 -10.40
C ILE A 573 -8.40 9.62 -11.45
N GLY A 574 -9.60 9.43 -11.97
CA GLY A 574 -10.19 10.31 -12.98
C GLY A 574 -11.47 9.74 -13.58
N ILE A 575 -11.92 10.28 -14.70
CA ILE A 575 -13.02 9.71 -15.46
C ILE A 575 -12.43 8.76 -16.50
N GLY A 576 -12.61 7.44 -16.31
CA GLY A 576 -12.05 6.41 -17.16
C GLY A 576 -12.57 6.47 -18.60
N SER A 577 -11.69 6.20 -19.56
CA SER A 577 -12.03 6.21 -20.98
C SER A 577 -12.72 4.93 -21.46
N LEU A 578 -12.70 3.85 -20.67
CA LEU A 578 -13.34 2.58 -21.03
C LEU A 578 -14.86 2.70 -21.07
N THR A 579 -15.43 3.42 -20.11
CA THR A 579 -16.87 3.56 -19.92
C THR A 579 -17.41 4.92 -20.39
N CYS A 580 -16.57 5.96 -20.43
CA CYS A 580 -16.94 7.31 -20.88
C CYS A 580 -16.06 7.80 -22.03
N THR A 581 -16.26 7.23 -23.22
CA THR A 581 -15.57 7.69 -24.42
C THR A 581 -15.99 9.10 -24.81
N GLY A 582 -15.01 9.97 -25.07
CA GLY A 582 -15.24 11.35 -25.54
C GLY A 582 -15.47 12.38 -24.44
N THR A 583 -15.20 12.03 -23.18
CA THR A 583 -15.19 12.99 -22.07
C THR A 583 -13.78 13.55 -21.84
N ASP A 584 -13.69 14.86 -21.72
CA ASP A 584 -12.45 15.54 -21.31
C ASP A 584 -12.35 15.52 -19.78
N ALA A 585 -11.48 14.69 -19.17
CA ALA A 585 -11.26 14.64 -17.73
C ALA A 585 -9.77 14.66 -17.37
N LEU A 586 -9.38 15.17 -16.23
CA LEU A 586 -8.01 15.12 -15.72
C LEU A 586 -7.75 13.78 -15.05
N ILE A 587 -6.56 13.23 -15.28
CA ILE A 587 -6.05 12.15 -14.44
C ILE A 587 -5.33 12.79 -13.24
N TRP A 588 -5.81 12.44 -12.07
CA TRP A 588 -5.24 12.84 -10.80
C TRP A 588 -4.03 11.99 -10.43
N VAL A 589 -3.31 12.44 -9.43
CA VAL A 589 -2.29 11.64 -8.76
C VAL A 589 -2.96 10.40 -8.14
N SER A 590 -2.34 9.24 -8.26
CA SER A 590 -2.90 7.99 -7.71
C SER A 590 -3.09 8.05 -6.19
N GLU A 591 -3.95 7.17 -5.67
CA GLU A 591 -4.21 7.09 -4.24
C GLU A 591 -2.98 6.69 -3.45
N VAL A 592 -2.20 5.72 -3.91
CA VAL A 592 -0.94 5.31 -3.27
C VAL A 592 0.04 6.49 -3.21
N THR A 593 0.16 7.26 -4.30
CA THR A 593 1.00 8.47 -4.31
C THR A 593 0.43 9.55 -3.39
N THR A 594 -0.89 9.68 -3.30
CA THR A 594 -1.56 10.63 -2.39
C THR A 594 -1.37 10.20 -0.93
N SER A 595 -1.43 8.91 -0.62
CA SER A 595 -1.21 8.36 0.73
C SER A 595 0.18 8.72 1.27
N ARG A 596 1.19 8.72 0.41
CA ARG A 596 2.57 9.15 0.76
C ARG A 596 2.67 10.59 1.23
N THR A 597 1.63 11.40 1.02
CA THR A 597 1.59 12.77 1.58
C THR A 597 1.28 12.79 3.08
N TRP A 598 0.72 11.72 3.63
CA TRP A 598 0.23 11.62 5.02
C TRP A 598 -0.64 12.83 5.41
N ASN A 599 -1.52 13.25 4.51
CA ASN A 599 -2.35 14.44 4.68
C ASN A 599 -3.83 14.10 4.46
N THR A 600 -4.56 13.89 5.55
CA THR A 600 -5.99 13.53 5.53
C THR A 600 -6.88 14.58 4.87
N GLU A 601 -6.52 15.88 4.93
CA GLU A 601 -7.29 16.94 4.27
C GLU A 601 -7.30 16.79 2.73
N ARG A 602 -6.29 16.15 2.14
CA ARG A 602 -6.23 15.94 0.69
C ARG A 602 -7.25 14.92 0.20
N PHE A 603 -7.59 13.92 1.03
CA PHE A 603 -8.60 12.93 0.67
C PHE A 603 -10.02 13.49 0.69
N THR A 604 -10.29 14.50 1.51
CA THR A 604 -11.61 15.16 1.59
C THR A 604 -11.82 16.22 0.51
N GLN A 605 -10.79 16.58 -0.25
CA GLN A 605 -10.85 17.59 -1.33
C GLN A 605 -10.99 16.98 -2.73
N ARG A 606 -10.99 15.66 -2.85
CA ARG A 606 -11.29 14.89 -4.06
C ARG A 606 -12.81 14.63 -4.19
#